data_96c2f9744addeb92f0f593ab60354049
#
_entry.id   96c2f9744addeb92f0f593ab60354049
#
_cell.length_a   1.000
_cell.length_b   1.000
_cell.length_c   1.000
_cell.angle_alpha   90.00
_cell.angle_beta   90.00
_cell.angle_gamma   90.00
#
_symmetry.space_group_name_H-M   'P 1'
#
loop_
_entity.id
_entity.type
_entity.pdbx_description
1 polymer ?
#
loop_
_entity_poly.entity_id
_entity_poly.type
_entity_poly.pdbx_seq_one_letter_code
_entity_poly.pdbx_strand_id
1 'polypeptide(L)'
;MPLTIKKHDRIQMEIVSACRDLKIAAIQEYRGQDWRADVYIPNNDKPIAFEIQLSPQSLKKTLERQSKYIRDGIIGCWFFENPVSKLNEERPDLPLFYVEDKVDSNLQVNLGNRRKVDLHTFLQNFISNNIQFKPIAITNTKQVVTLVFYEMECWKCHEMNHLFYVDSPFYSACHAKIKPDEALWESNSMEYRPEIIQLAQRFVEDRKDLNLKLGQIKKRYSKTVENSYTSFGCHKCDSIFGDFYVMEAKIDIMYGPKELAFQGEIELKEGVELPIRHWCFPDNNRFCDSVNSSDYR
;
A
#
# COMPACT_ATOMS: atom_id res chain seq x y z
N MET A 1 -34.03 -26.92 20.30
CA MET A 1 -32.74 -26.54 19.73
C MET A 1 -32.90 -25.20 19.03
N PRO A 2 -32.13 -24.17 19.31
CA PRO A 2 -32.20 -22.96 18.51
C PRO A 2 -31.81 -23.27 17.07
N LEU A 3 -32.61 -22.83 16.13
CA LEU A 3 -32.32 -22.96 14.69
C LEU A 3 -31.04 -22.16 14.40
N THR A 4 -29.96 -22.86 14.09
CA THR A 4 -28.70 -22.20 13.69
C THR A 4 -28.91 -21.55 12.32
N ILE A 5 -28.95 -20.23 12.28
CA ILE A 5 -29.05 -19.48 11.01
C ILE A 5 -27.81 -19.78 10.17
N LYS A 6 -27.98 -20.12 8.90
CA LYS A 6 -26.87 -20.39 7.97
C LYS A 6 -26.02 -19.12 7.78
N LYS A 7 -24.72 -19.29 7.58
CA LYS A 7 -23.79 -18.17 7.38
C LYS A 7 -24.19 -17.28 6.20
N HIS A 8 -24.67 -17.86 5.10
CA HIS A 8 -25.20 -17.11 3.98
C HIS A 8 -26.32 -16.15 4.41
N ASP A 9 -27.30 -16.65 5.14
CA ASP A 9 -28.46 -15.86 5.57
C ASP A 9 -28.04 -14.77 6.57
N ARG A 10 -27.05 -15.06 7.42
CA ARG A 10 -26.47 -14.05 8.34
C ARG A 10 -25.84 -12.89 7.60
N ILE A 11 -25.02 -13.18 6.56
CA ILE A 11 -24.40 -12.13 5.75
C ILE A 11 -25.49 -11.34 5.01
N GLN A 12 -26.48 -12.01 4.44
CA GLN A 12 -27.59 -11.36 3.74
C GLN A 12 -28.41 -10.44 4.68
N MET A 13 -28.69 -10.91 5.90
CA MET A 13 -29.36 -10.09 6.91
C MET A 13 -28.53 -8.88 7.34
N GLU A 14 -27.22 -9.03 7.44
CA GLU A 14 -26.31 -7.94 7.79
C GLU A 14 -26.28 -6.84 6.70
N ILE A 15 -26.28 -7.25 5.42
CA ILE A 15 -26.37 -6.31 4.28
C ILE A 15 -27.69 -5.51 4.37
N VAL A 16 -28.81 -6.21 4.60
CA VAL A 16 -30.13 -5.56 4.72
C VAL A 16 -30.18 -4.63 5.95
N SER A 17 -29.57 -5.04 7.07
CA SER A 17 -29.49 -4.21 8.28
C SER A 17 -28.70 -2.92 8.04
N ALA A 18 -27.51 -3.02 7.43
CA ALA A 18 -26.70 -1.84 7.08
C ALA A 18 -27.45 -0.87 6.14
N CYS A 19 -28.17 -1.42 5.15
CA CYS A 19 -29.01 -0.60 4.26
C CYS A 19 -30.13 0.13 5.03
N ARG A 20 -30.77 -0.57 5.99
CA ARG A 20 -31.81 0.02 6.83
C ARG A 20 -31.28 1.20 7.65
N ASP A 21 -30.11 1.05 8.26
CA ASP A 21 -29.47 2.11 9.05
C ASP A 21 -29.12 3.33 8.21
N LEU A 22 -28.73 3.09 6.97
CA LEU A 22 -28.49 4.15 5.96
C LEU A 22 -29.77 4.69 5.31
N LYS A 23 -30.96 4.14 5.64
CA LYS A 23 -32.27 4.46 5.03
C LYS A 23 -32.28 4.23 3.50
N ILE A 24 -31.59 3.19 3.04
CA ILE A 24 -31.47 2.81 1.64
C ILE A 24 -32.32 1.53 1.41
N ALA A 25 -33.01 1.46 0.27
CA ALA A 25 -33.75 0.28 -0.11
C ALA A 25 -32.80 -0.88 -0.49
N ALA A 26 -33.09 -2.09 0.01
CA ALA A 26 -32.41 -3.30 -0.36
C ALA A 26 -33.43 -4.37 -0.79
N ILE A 27 -33.15 -5.06 -1.87
CA ILE A 27 -34.02 -6.11 -2.43
C ILE A 27 -33.24 -7.43 -2.39
N GLN A 28 -33.71 -8.38 -1.61
CA GLN A 28 -33.13 -9.73 -1.55
C GLN A 28 -33.50 -10.55 -2.77
N GLU A 29 -32.63 -11.47 -3.19
CA GLU A 29 -32.85 -12.43 -4.27
C GLU A 29 -33.32 -11.77 -5.57
N TYR A 30 -32.80 -10.58 -5.87
CA TYR A 30 -33.19 -9.79 -7.04
C TYR A 30 -32.75 -10.46 -8.34
N ARG A 31 -33.65 -10.47 -9.33
CA ARG A 31 -33.36 -10.99 -10.68
C ARG A 31 -33.34 -9.85 -11.69
N GLY A 32 -32.17 -9.64 -12.29
CA GLY A 32 -32.00 -8.82 -13.47
C GLY A 32 -32.32 -9.59 -14.75
N GLN A 33 -31.91 -9.03 -15.89
CA GLN A 33 -32.23 -9.63 -17.20
C GLN A 33 -31.55 -11.03 -17.38
N ASP A 34 -30.25 -11.13 -17.08
CA ASP A 34 -29.45 -12.35 -17.22
C ASP A 34 -28.47 -12.58 -16.06
N TRP A 35 -28.75 -11.96 -14.92
CA TRP A 35 -28.02 -12.09 -13.66
C TRP A 35 -28.98 -12.14 -12.47
N ARG A 36 -28.45 -12.55 -11.32
CA ARG A 36 -29.17 -12.55 -10.06
C ARG A 36 -28.21 -12.12 -8.96
N ALA A 37 -28.69 -11.30 -8.02
CA ALA A 37 -27.96 -10.87 -6.85
C ALA A 37 -28.61 -11.40 -5.57
N ASP A 38 -27.81 -11.77 -4.57
CA ASP A 38 -28.32 -12.16 -3.26
C ASP A 38 -28.95 -10.94 -2.54
N VAL A 39 -28.34 -9.76 -2.68
CA VAL A 39 -28.97 -8.48 -2.31
C VAL A 39 -28.64 -7.40 -3.35
N TYR A 40 -29.66 -6.67 -3.75
CA TYR A 40 -29.54 -5.57 -4.73
C TYR A 40 -29.97 -4.24 -4.12
N ILE A 41 -29.18 -3.19 -4.37
CA ILE A 41 -29.42 -1.81 -3.94
C ILE A 41 -29.65 -0.95 -5.19
N PRO A 42 -30.91 -0.57 -5.52
CA PRO A 42 -31.22 0.13 -6.77
C PRO A 42 -30.98 1.65 -6.73
N ASN A 43 -31.04 2.26 -5.54
CA ASN A 43 -31.18 3.72 -5.37
C ASN A 43 -29.87 4.41 -4.91
N ASN A 44 -28.73 3.79 -5.18
CA ASN A 44 -27.44 4.46 -4.97
C ASN A 44 -27.03 5.17 -6.27
N ASP A 45 -26.10 6.14 -6.21
CA ASP A 45 -25.54 6.80 -7.40
C ASP A 45 -25.09 5.78 -8.47
N LYS A 46 -24.60 4.65 -8.02
CA LYS A 46 -24.43 3.43 -8.82
C LYS A 46 -25.08 2.27 -8.10
N PRO A 47 -26.01 1.53 -8.73
CA PRO A 47 -26.61 0.35 -8.13
C PRO A 47 -25.56 -0.65 -7.69
N ILE A 48 -25.80 -1.34 -6.57
CA ILE A 48 -24.87 -2.35 -6.04
C ILE A 48 -25.55 -3.70 -6.00
N ALA A 49 -24.86 -4.74 -6.48
CA ALA A 49 -25.26 -6.14 -6.36
C ALA A 49 -24.26 -6.84 -5.42
N PHE A 50 -24.75 -7.32 -4.29
CA PHE A 50 -23.97 -8.17 -3.38
C PHE A 50 -24.17 -9.64 -3.71
N GLU A 51 -23.06 -10.36 -3.74
CA GLU A 51 -22.96 -11.78 -3.98
C GLU A 51 -22.27 -12.49 -2.81
N ILE A 52 -22.87 -13.54 -2.28
CA ILE A 52 -22.38 -14.30 -1.12
C ILE A 52 -21.98 -15.70 -1.57
N GLN A 53 -20.68 -15.89 -1.79
CA GLN A 53 -20.13 -17.13 -2.37
C GLN A 53 -19.36 -17.92 -1.30
N LEU A 54 -20.06 -18.78 -0.55
CA LEU A 54 -19.45 -19.60 0.50
C LEU A 54 -18.89 -20.92 -0.03
N SER A 55 -19.37 -21.40 -1.17
CA SER A 55 -18.81 -22.57 -1.86
C SER A 55 -17.69 -22.18 -2.80
N PRO A 56 -16.71 -23.07 -3.08
CA PRO A 56 -15.63 -22.79 -4.01
C PRO A 56 -16.13 -22.37 -5.40
N GLN A 57 -15.60 -21.26 -5.90
CA GLN A 57 -15.89 -20.76 -7.25
C GLN A 57 -14.59 -20.31 -7.92
N SER A 58 -14.42 -20.67 -9.21
CA SER A 58 -13.24 -20.26 -9.96
C SER A 58 -13.27 -18.76 -10.30
N LEU A 59 -12.08 -18.14 -10.39
CA LEU A 59 -11.95 -16.75 -10.82
C LEU A 59 -12.63 -16.51 -12.18
N LYS A 60 -12.48 -17.43 -13.14
CA LYS A 60 -13.13 -17.33 -14.44
C LYS A 60 -14.64 -17.16 -14.31
N LYS A 61 -15.31 -18.02 -13.54
CA LYS A 61 -16.77 -17.96 -13.32
C LYS A 61 -17.18 -16.67 -12.60
N THR A 62 -16.36 -16.21 -11.63
CA THR A 62 -16.61 -14.94 -10.94
C THR A 62 -16.54 -13.77 -11.91
N LEU A 63 -15.52 -13.72 -12.77
CA LEU A 63 -15.36 -12.68 -13.79
C LEU A 63 -16.47 -12.69 -14.84
N GLU A 64 -16.92 -13.87 -15.28
CA GLU A 64 -18.08 -14.01 -16.19
C GLU A 64 -19.36 -13.44 -15.57
N ARG A 65 -19.58 -13.63 -14.27
CA ARG A 65 -20.74 -13.05 -13.57
C ARG A 65 -20.54 -11.55 -13.35
N GLN A 66 -19.35 -11.13 -12.97
CA GLN A 66 -19.00 -9.72 -12.77
C GLN A 66 -19.15 -8.88 -14.04
N SER A 67 -18.78 -9.43 -15.20
CA SER A 67 -18.93 -8.72 -16.48
C SER A 67 -20.38 -8.35 -16.82
N LYS A 68 -21.36 -9.12 -16.33
CA LYS A 68 -22.79 -8.81 -16.52
C LYS A 68 -23.19 -7.59 -15.68
N TYR A 69 -22.71 -7.49 -14.43
CA TYR A 69 -22.93 -6.31 -13.60
C TYR A 69 -22.30 -5.06 -14.20
N ILE A 70 -21.02 -5.18 -14.65
CA ILE A 70 -20.30 -4.05 -15.27
C ILE A 70 -21.04 -3.57 -16.53
N ARG A 71 -21.51 -4.48 -17.39
CA ARG A 71 -22.28 -4.16 -18.59
C ARG A 71 -23.55 -3.37 -18.27
N ASP A 72 -24.22 -3.72 -17.18
CA ASP A 72 -25.48 -3.07 -16.76
C ASP A 72 -25.23 -1.86 -15.84
N GLY A 73 -23.98 -1.42 -15.67
CA GLY A 73 -23.60 -0.25 -14.87
C GLY A 73 -23.70 -0.45 -13.35
N ILE A 74 -23.68 -1.71 -12.91
CA ILE A 74 -23.87 -2.13 -11.52
C ILE A 74 -22.50 -2.44 -10.89
N ILE A 75 -22.31 -2.06 -9.64
CA ILE A 75 -21.14 -2.48 -8.86
C ILE A 75 -21.43 -3.87 -8.28
N GLY A 76 -20.78 -4.90 -8.80
CA GLY A 76 -20.80 -6.23 -8.20
C GLY A 76 -19.82 -6.30 -7.04
N CYS A 77 -20.31 -6.56 -5.83
CA CYS A 77 -19.50 -6.74 -4.62
C CYS A 77 -19.63 -8.18 -4.12
N TRP A 78 -18.49 -8.85 -3.94
CA TRP A 78 -18.44 -10.28 -3.68
C TRP A 78 -17.92 -10.57 -2.28
N PHE A 79 -18.62 -11.41 -1.54
CA PHE A 79 -18.18 -11.99 -0.28
C PHE A 79 -17.86 -13.47 -0.44
N PHE A 80 -16.61 -13.82 -0.21
CA PHE A 80 -16.15 -15.21 -0.26
C PHE A 80 -15.77 -15.70 1.15
N GLU A 81 -15.91 -16.99 1.39
CA GLU A 81 -15.41 -17.63 2.60
C GLU A 81 -13.93 -18.03 2.46
N ASN A 82 -13.54 -18.45 1.25
CA ASN A 82 -12.19 -18.94 0.97
C ASN A 82 -11.55 -18.16 -0.17
N PRO A 83 -10.21 -18.03 -0.16
CA PRO A 83 -9.49 -17.35 -1.22
C PRO A 83 -9.79 -17.92 -2.61
N VAL A 84 -10.02 -17.02 -3.56
CA VAL A 84 -10.23 -17.39 -4.97
C VAL A 84 -8.86 -17.67 -5.59
N SER A 85 -8.66 -18.89 -6.06
CA SER A 85 -7.41 -19.29 -6.71
C SER A 85 -7.08 -18.40 -7.90
N LYS A 86 -5.79 -18.01 -8.06
CA LYS A 86 -5.28 -17.13 -9.12
C LYS A 86 -5.73 -15.66 -9.04
N LEU A 87 -6.37 -15.23 -7.96
CA LEU A 87 -6.53 -13.82 -7.67
C LEU A 87 -5.32 -13.36 -6.87
N ASN A 88 -4.38 -12.70 -7.52
CA ASN A 88 -3.10 -12.30 -6.93
C ASN A 88 -3.11 -10.85 -6.41
N GLU A 89 -4.08 -10.03 -6.86
CA GLU A 89 -4.14 -8.61 -6.53
C GLU A 89 -5.58 -8.11 -6.38
N GLU A 90 -5.75 -7.06 -5.62
CA GLU A 90 -7.02 -6.34 -5.51
C GLU A 90 -7.31 -5.58 -6.81
N ARG A 91 -8.59 -5.55 -7.22
CA ARG A 91 -9.01 -4.95 -8.50
C ARG A 91 -10.22 -4.04 -8.31
N PRO A 92 -10.26 -2.87 -8.98
CA PRO A 92 -11.41 -1.95 -8.90
C PRO A 92 -12.66 -2.49 -9.59
N ASP A 93 -12.47 -3.31 -10.63
CA ASP A 93 -13.55 -3.91 -11.42
C ASP A 93 -14.09 -5.21 -10.82
N LEU A 94 -13.46 -5.68 -9.73
CA LEU A 94 -13.88 -6.85 -8.96
C LEU A 94 -13.75 -6.58 -7.45
N PRO A 95 -14.69 -5.84 -6.83
CA PRO A 95 -14.76 -5.70 -5.38
C PRO A 95 -15.03 -7.07 -4.74
N LEU A 96 -13.95 -7.74 -4.29
CA LEU A 96 -14.00 -9.08 -3.71
C LEU A 96 -13.36 -9.07 -2.33
N PHE A 97 -14.09 -9.57 -1.36
CA PHE A 97 -13.71 -9.53 0.05
C PHE A 97 -13.97 -10.90 0.70
N TYR A 98 -13.19 -11.21 1.74
CA TYR A 98 -13.34 -12.47 2.47
C TYR A 98 -14.09 -12.23 3.77
N VAL A 99 -15.04 -13.12 4.11
CA VAL A 99 -15.84 -13.03 5.33
C VAL A 99 -15.53 -14.18 6.26
N GLU A 100 -15.11 -13.84 7.47
CA GLU A 100 -14.77 -14.78 8.53
C GLU A 100 -15.75 -14.66 9.71
N ASP A 101 -16.00 -15.79 10.39
CA ASP A 101 -16.65 -15.78 11.70
C ASP A 101 -15.66 -15.47 12.80
N LYS A 102 -15.97 -14.50 13.68
CA LYS A 102 -15.24 -14.24 14.91
C LYS A 102 -15.75 -15.17 16.02
N VAL A 103 -14.92 -15.36 17.04
CA VAL A 103 -15.24 -16.23 18.21
C VAL A 103 -16.60 -15.91 18.84
N ASP A 104 -17.04 -14.64 18.81
CA ASP A 104 -18.33 -14.20 19.37
C ASP A 104 -19.47 -14.13 18.34
N SER A 105 -19.41 -14.93 17.28
CA SER A 105 -20.42 -14.99 16.20
C SER A 105 -20.57 -13.70 15.37
N ASN A 106 -19.70 -12.69 15.53
CA ASN A 106 -19.68 -11.53 14.67
C ASN A 106 -18.95 -11.83 13.36
N LEU A 107 -19.48 -11.31 12.25
CA LEU A 107 -18.87 -11.44 10.95
C LEU A 107 -17.83 -10.33 10.73
N GLN A 108 -16.68 -10.70 10.20
CA GLN A 108 -15.62 -9.74 9.83
C GLN A 108 -15.27 -9.89 8.36
N VAL A 109 -15.02 -8.75 7.72
CA VAL A 109 -14.42 -8.69 6.38
C VAL A 109 -12.91 -8.73 6.53
N ASN A 110 -12.26 -9.63 5.81
CA ASN A 110 -10.81 -9.77 5.74
C ASN A 110 -10.36 -9.50 4.29
N LEU A 111 -9.46 -8.53 4.13
CA LEU A 111 -8.83 -8.18 2.85
C LEU A 111 -7.42 -8.78 2.71
N GLY A 112 -7.11 -9.81 3.49
CA GLY A 112 -5.74 -10.31 3.60
C GLY A 112 -4.88 -9.42 4.52
N ASN A 113 -3.63 -9.85 4.76
CA ASN A 113 -2.63 -9.07 5.49
C ASN A 113 -3.12 -8.45 6.81
N ARG A 114 -3.99 -9.17 7.54
CA ARG A 114 -4.57 -8.75 8.82
C ARG A 114 -5.48 -7.52 8.76
N ARG A 115 -5.86 -7.03 7.59
CA ARG A 115 -6.84 -5.96 7.42
C ARG A 115 -8.24 -6.52 7.68
N LYS A 116 -8.74 -6.33 8.89
CA LYS A 116 -10.07 -6.83 9.30
C LYS A 116 -10.93 -5.68 9.80
N VAL A 117 -12.18 -5.71 9.41
CA VAL A 117 -13.20 -4.76 9.86
C VAL A 117 -14.50 -5.53 10.10
N ASP A 118 -15.29 -5.10 11.05
CA ASP A 118 -16.64 -5.61 11.27
C ASP A 118 -17.47 -5.50 9.99
N LEU A 119 -18.24 -6.55 9.66
CA LEU A 119 -18.99 -6.62 8.40
C LEU A 119 -20.00 -5.48 8.27
N HIS A 120 -20.72 -5.16 9.34
CA HIS A 120 -21.71 -4.07 9.35
C HIS A 120 -21.05 -2.71 9.06
N THR A 121 -19.96 -2.42 9.76
CA THR A 121 -19.15 -1.21 9.54
C THR A 121 -18.60 -1.15 8.12
N PHE A 122 -18.10 -2.28 7.61
CA PHE A 122 -17.64 -2.37 6.22
C PHE A 122 -18.75 -2.02 5.23
N LEU A 123 -19.92 -2.64 5.39
CA LEU A 123 -21.07 -2.44 4.49
C LEU A 123 -21.54 -0.99 4.47
N GLN A 124 -21.71 -0.37 5.64
CA GLN A 124 -22.10 1.04 5.72
C GLN A 124 -21.13 1.94 4.96
N ASN A 125 -19.82 1.70 5.10
CA ASN A 125 -18.80 2.53 4.46
C ASN A 125 -18.61 2.19 2.98
N PHE A 126 -18.78 0.94 2.57
CA PHE A 126 -18.75 0.56 1.17
C PHE A 126 -19.94 1.14 0.39
N ILE A 127 -21.15 1.02 0.94
CA ILE A 127 -22.38 1.57 0.35
C ILE A 127 -22.32 3.11 0.27
N SER A 128 -21.74 3.78 1.27
CA SER A 128 -21.55 5.22 1.32
C SER A 128 -20.32 5.71 0.53
N ASN A 129 -19.65 4.83 -0.21
CA ASN A 129 -18.45 5.14 -0.99
C ASN A 129 -17.27 5.71 -0.17
N ASN A 130 -17.19 5.41 1.13
CA ASN A 130 -16.06 5.75 1.99
C ASN A 130 -14.90 4.77 1.83
N ILE A 131 -15.20 3.51 1.46
CA ILE A 131 -14.19 2.52 1.06
C ILE A 131 -13.97 2.66 -0.44
N GLN A 132 -12.76 3.03 -0.84
CA GLN A 132 -12.42 3.32 -2.22
C GLN A 132 -11.16 2.60 -2.67
N PHE A 133 -11.07 2.27 -3.95
CA PHE A 133 -9.86 1.72 -4.54
C PHE A 133 -8.90 2.84 -4.93
N LYS A 134 -7.83 3.00 -4.14
CA LYS A 134 -6.90 4.13 -4.25
C LYS A 134 -5.46 3.67 -4.40
N PRO A 135 -4.59 4.46 -5.07
CA PRO A 135 -3.15 4.24 -5.00
C PRO A 135 -2.64 4.49 -3.58
N ILE A 136 -1.50 3.87 -3.26
CA ILE A 136 -0.76 4.19 -2.05
C ILE A 136 -0.02 5.49 -2.31
N ALA A 137 -0.29 6.51 -1.49
CA ALA A 137 0.34 7.81 -1.63
C ALA A 137 0.91 8.32 -0.31
N ILE A 138 2.14 8.85 -0.36
CA ILE A 138 2.75 9.61 0.73
C ILE A 138 2.55 11.09 0.37
N THR A 139 1.69 11.78 1.07
CA THR A 139 1.42 13.19 0.83
C THR A 139 1.41 13.97 2.14
N ASN A 140 2.16 15.07 2.20
CA ASN A 140 2.12 16.09 3.28
C ASN A 140 2.09 15.51 4.71
N THR A 141 2.74 14.39 4.93
CA THR A 141 2.80 13.76 6.24
C THR A 141 4.20 13.84 6.82
N LYS A 142 4.27 14.11 8.11
CA LYS A 142 5.50 13.97 8.87
C LYS A 142 5.90 12.51 8.91
N GLN A 143 7.15 12.24 8.57
CA GLN A 143 7.73 10.90 8.54
C GLN A 143 8.92 10.84 9.48
N VAL A 144 8.98 9.80 10.28
CA VAL A 144 10.20 9.47 11.05
C VAL A 144 11.06 8.60 10.14
N VAL A 145 12.24 9.10 9.80
CA VAL A 145 13.16 8.47 8.87
C VAL A 145 14.42 8.01 9.60
N THR A 146 14.84 6.79 9.34
CA THR A 146 16.12 6.26 9.78
C THR A 146 17.10 6.30 8.62
N LEU A 147 18.18 7.05 8.77
CA LEU A 147 19.31 7.06 7.85
C LEU A 147 20.42 6.18 8.41
N VAL A 148 20.92 5.28 7.60
CA VAL A 148 22.10 4.46 7.93
C VAL A 148 23.27 4.93 7.09
N PHE A 149 24.31 5.42 7.74
CA PHE A 149 25.53 5.85 7.09
C PHE A 149 26.52 4.69 6.98
N TYR A 150 27.25 4.67 5.87
CA TYR A 150 28.27 3.67 5.60
C TYR A 150 29.44 4.25 4.83
N GLU A 151 30.58 3.61 4.94
CA GLU A 151 31.81 4.04 4.29
C GLU A 151 31.94 3.48 2.88
N MET A 152 32.47 4.32 1.97
CA MET A 152 32.78 3.90 0.60
C MET A 152 34.01 4.66 0.10
N GLU A 153 35.04 3.92 -0.35
CA GLU A 153 36.25 4.49 -0.93
C GLU A 153 35.97 5.07 -2.32
N CYS A 154 36.52 6.25 -2.58
CA CYS A 154 36.41 6.84 -3.91
C CYS A 154 37.36 6.13 -4.91
N TRP A 155 36.81 5.61 -5.97
CA TRP A 155 37.54 4.90 -7.03
C TRP A 155 38.64 5.74 -7.70
N LYS A 156 38.56 7.07 -7.62
CA LYS A 156 39.51 7.99 -8.30
C LYS A 156 40.60 8.53 -7.40
N CYS A 157 40.29 8.95 -6.18
CA CYS A 157 41.23 9.62 -5.30
C CYS A 157 41.51 8.87 -3.98
N HIS A 158 40.90 7.70 -3.83
CA HIS A 158 41.05 6.80 -2.70
C HIS A 158 40.65 7.37 -1.32
N GLU A 159 39.97 8.52 -1.33
CA GLU A 159 39.41 9.07 -0.09
C GLU A 159 38.21 8.32 0.36
N MET A 160 38.10 8.07 1.68
CA MET A 160 36.95 7.48 2.29
C MET A 160 35.81 8.51 2.37
N ASN A 161 34.63 8.10 1.95
CA ASN A 161 33.40 8.90 1.97
C ASN A 161 32.33 8.20 2.81
N HIS A 162 31.41 8.98 3.35
CA HIS A 162 30.21 8.46 3.99
C HIS A 162 29.02 8.69 3.06
N LEU A 163 28.37 7.62 2.71
CA LEU A 163 27.10 7.63 2.01
C LEU A 163 26.01 7.23 3.00
N PHE A 164 24.75 7.34 2.61
CA PHE A 164 23.65 6.89 3.45
C PHE A 164 22.54 6.22 2.62
N TYR A 165 21.72 5.44 3.28
CA TYR A 165 20.45 4.97 2.75
C TYR A 165 19.34 5.11 3.78
N VAL A 166 18.09 5.09 3.32
CA VAL A 166 16.90 5.11 4.17
C VAL A 166 16.54 3.70 4.56
N ASP A 167 16.50 3.42 5.87
CA ASP A 167 16.24 2.08 6.43
C ASP A 167 14.84 1.92 7.06
N SER A 168 14.08 3.00 7.19
CA SER A 168 12.73 2.98 7.74
C SER A 168 11.67 2.95 6.65
N PRO A 169 10.53 2.30 6.89
CA PRO A 169 9.39 2.43 5.99
C PRO A 169 8.81 3.85 6.06
N PHE A 170 8.18 4.26 4.98
CA PHE A 170 7.28 5.41 4.96
C PHE A 170 5.85 4.95 5.20
N TYR A 171 5.00 5.89 5.65
CA TYR A 171 3.60 5.63 5.87
C TYR A 171 2.76 6.56 5.00
N SER A 172 1.81 5.97 4.30
CA SER A 172 0.79 6.74 3.58
C SER A 172 -0.19 7.42 4.54
N ALA A 173 -1.02 8.33 4.02
CA ALA A 173 -2.08 8.97 4.79
C ALA A 173 -3.09 7.97 5.37
N CYS A 174 -3.23 6.78 4.80
CA CYS A 174 -4.05 5.68 5.31
C CYS A 174 -3.26 4.65 6.14
N HIS A 175 -2.04 4.99 6.57
CA HIS A 175 -1.13 4.14 7.35
C HIS A 175 -0.56 2.90 6.64
N ALA A 176 -0.78 2.74 5.32
CA ALA A 176 -0.11 1.68 4.58
C ALA A 176 1.42 1.87 4.62
N LYS A 177 2.15 0.78 4.82
CA LYS A 177 3.62 0.77 4.89
C LYS A 177 4.22 0.71 3.49
N ILE A 178 5.17 1.58 3.24
CA ILE A 178 5.90 1.66 1.98
C ILE A 178 7.38 1.49 2.29
N LYS A 179 8.01 0.47 1.77
CA LYS A 179 9.46 0.29 1.92
C LYS A 179 10.21 1.31 1.06
N PRO A 180 11.37 1.80 1.51
CA PRO A 180 12.17 2.74 0.72
C PRO A 180 12.54 2.21 -0.67
N ASP A 181 12.92 0.94 -0.76
CA ASP A 181 13.31 0.26 -1.99
C ASP A 181 12.18 0.09 -3.01
N GLU A 182 10.93 0.16 -2.61
CA GLU A 182 9.78 0.09 -3.51
C GLU A 182 9.43 1.45 -4.14
N ALA A 183 9.81 2.52 -3.48
CA ALA A 183 9.75 3.87 -4.02
C ALA A 183 10.97 4.21 -4.91
N LEU A 184 11.92 3.28 -5.10
CA LEU A 184 13.31 3.57 -5.43
C LEU A 184 13.83 3.08 -6.78
N TRP A 185 13.04 2.41 -7.60
CA TRP A 185 13.58 1.72 -8.78
C TRP A 185 13.88 2.60 -9.98
N GLU A 186 13.79 3.91 -9.86
CA GLU A 186 14.23 4.83 -10.90
C GLU A 186 14.91 6.05 -10.28
N SER A 187 15.41 6.94 -11.07
CA SER A 187 16.13 8.20 -10.78
C SER A 187 15.54 9.13 -9.70
N ASN A 188 14.56 8.64 -8.93
CA ASN A 188 13.83 9.31 -7.86
C ASN A 188 13.98 8.59 -6.51
N SER A 189 15.11 7.93 -6.28
CA SER A 189 15.45 7.31 -4.99
C SER A 189 15.12 8.25 -3.83
N MET A 190 14.55 7.73 -2.75
CA MET A 190 14.19 8.53 -1.57
C MET A 190 15.42 9.22 -0.95
N GLU A 191 16.60 8.60 -1.04
CA GLU A 191 17.88 9.19 -0.61
C GLU A 191 18.20 10.51 -1.32
N TYR A 192 17.66 10.71 -2.52
CA TYR A 192 17.91 11.91 -3.33
C TYR A 192 16.85 13.00 -3.16
N ARG A 193 15.84 12.76 -2.33
CA ARG A 193 14.82 13.77 -2.02
C ARG A 193 15.45 14.91 -1.20
N PRO A 194 15.11 16.17 -1.52
CA PRO A 194 15.69 17.32 -0.81
C PRO A 194 15.55 17.25 0.70
N GLU A 195 14.41 16.77 1.20
CA GLU A 195 14.13 16.65 2.63
C GLU A 195 15.04 15.62 3.31
N ILE A 196 15.34 14.50 2.62
CA ILE A 196 16.26 13.47 3.10
C ILE A 196 17.72 13.99 3.07
N ILE A 197 18.12 14.63 1.99
CA ILE A 197 19.45 15.22 1.86
C ILE A 197 19.67 16.25 2.97
N GLN A 198 18.71 17.14 3.23
CA GLN A 198 18.79 18.15 4.28
C GLN A 198 18.88 17.52 5.67
N LEU A 199 18.14 16.41 5.91
CA LEU A 199 18.23 15.66 7.15
C LEU A 199 19.63 15.09 7.36
N ALA A 200 20.21 14.45 6.34
CA ALA A 200 21.57 13.91 6.39
C ALA A 200 22.63 15.00 6.61
N GLN A 201 22.52 16.13 5.92
CA GLN A 201 23.44 17.26 6.06
C GLN A 201 23.40 17.84 7.47
N ARG A 202 22.21 18.07 8.03
CA ARG A 202 22.05 18.54 9.42
C ARG A 202 22.71 17.58 10.40
N PHE A 203 22.49 16.28 10.25
CA PHE A 203 23.12 15.30 11.12
C PHE A 203 24.64 15.35 11.06
N VAL A 204 25.24 15.47 9.87
CA VAL A 204 26.70 15.60 9.70
C VAL A 204 27.23 16.92 10.34
N GLU A 205 26.48 18.00 10.22
CA GLU A 205 26.82 19.29 10.83
C GLU A 205 26.74 19.26 12.36
N ASP A 206 25.73 18.61 12.91
CA ASP A 206 25.53 18.49 14.35
C ASP A 206 26.51 17.52 15.01
N ARG A 207 26.95 16.49 14.27
CA ARG A 207 27.82 15.43 14.76
C ARG A 207 29.24 15.51 14.18
N LYS A 208 29.88 16.68 14.33
CA LYS A 208 31.27 16.90 13.92
C LYS A 208 32.26 15.96 14.61
N ASP A 209 31.91 15.49 15.79
CA ASP A 209 32.65 14.48 16.54
C ASP A 209 32.85 13.16 15.76
N LEU A 210 31.93 12.81 14.86
CA LEU A 210 32.03 11.62 14.04
C LEU A 210 32.86 11.78 12.77
N ASN A 211 33.31 12.99 12.44
CA ASN A 211 34.12 13.31 11.26
C ASN A 211 33.56 12.73 9.95
N LEU A 212 32.25 12.76 9.78
CA LEU A 212 31.57 12.22 8.60
C LEU A 212 31.87 13.06 7.35
N LYS A 213 32.27 12.41 6.27
CA LYS A 213 32.64 13.02 5.00
C LYS A 213 31.59 12.77 3.94
N LEU A 214 30.52 13.54 3.99
CA LEU A 214 29.44 13.48 3.03
C LEU A 214 29.72 14.37 1.83
N GLY A 215 29.79 13.80 0.63
CA GLY A 215 29.88 14.53 -0.61
C GLY A 215 28.54 15.11 -1.07
N GLN A 216 28.60 16.01 -2.05
CA GLN A 216 27.38 16.60 -2.60
C GLN A 216 26.53 15.54 -3.36
N ILE A 217 25.24 15.61 -3.17
CA ILE A 217 24.26 14.85 -3.97
C ILE A 217 23.70 15.81 -5.02
N LYS A 218 23.99 15.55 -6.29
CA LYS A 218 23.55 16.39 -7.40
C LYS A 218 23.51 15.60 -8.73
N LYS A 219 22.93 16.20 -9.75
CA LYS A 219 22.92 15.62 -11.10
C LYS A 219 24.34 15.64 -11.69
N ARG A 220 24.81 14.46 -12.17
CA ARG A 220 26.10 14.27 -12.82
C ARG A 220 25.95 13.46 -14.09
N TYR A 221 26.78 13.74 -15.11
CA TYR A 221 26.86 12.93 -16.32
C TYR A 221 27.73 11.69 -16.07
N SER A 222 27.20 10.53 -16.35
CA SER A 222 27.93 9.25 -16.36
C SER A 222 28.30 8.85 -17.76
N LYS A 223 29.60 8.68 -18.03
CA LYS A 223 30.08 8.18 -19.33
C LYS A 223 29.68 6.73 -19.62
N THR A 224 29.50 5.93 -18.56
CA THR A 224 29.17 4.49 -18.69
C THR A 224 27.73 4.28 -19.16
N VAL A 225 26.78 5.07 -18.64
CA VAL A 225 25.37 5.00 -19.02
C VAL A 225 24.96 6.07 -20.02
N GLU A 226 25.92 6.90 -20.46
CA GLU A 226 25.72 8.00 -21.43
C GLU A 226 24.56 8.95 -21.11
N ASN A 227 24.28 9.10 -19.82
CA ASN A 227 23.18 9.92 -19.32
C ASN A 227 23.53 10.65 -18.03
N SER A 228 22.73 11.68 -17.70
CA SER A 228 22.86 12.44 -16.46
C SER A 228 21.80 12.04 -15.47
N TYR A 229 22.22 11.66 -14.26
CA TYR A 229 21.32 11.31 -13.16
C TYR A 229 21.82 11.86 -11.81
N THR A 230 20.93 11.94 -10.83
CA THR A 230 21.28 12.35 -9.47
C THR A 230 22.06 11.23 -8.79
N SER A 231 23.21 11.56 -8.20
CA SER A 231 24.10 10.58 -7.59
C SER A 231 24.88 11.19 -6.42
N PHE A 232 25.38 10.34 -5.56
CA PHE A 232 26.43 10.71 -4.61
C PHE A 232 27.72 11.09 -5.37
N GLY A 233 28.49 12.00 -4.82
CA GLY A 233 29.81 12.35 -5.30
C GLY A 233 30.83 12.28 -4.21
N CYS A 234 32.11 12.13 -4.57
CA CYS A 234 33.20 12.17 -3.62
C CYS A 234 33.31 13.56 -2.96
N HIS A 235 33.44 13.61 -1.64
CA HIS A 235 33.55 14.87 -0.90
C HIS A 235 34.81 15.69 -1.30
N LYS A 236 35.89 15.02 -1.78
CA LYS A 236 37.16 15.66 -2.16
C LYS A 236 37.27 15.99 -3.64
N CYS A 237 36.95 15.02 -4.53
CA CYS A 237 37.21 15.18 -5.96
C CYS A 237 35.93 15.23 -6.83
N ASP A 238 34.77 15.18 -6.21
CA ASP A 238 33.44 15.19 -6.84
C ASP A 238 33.19 14.08 -7.88
N SER A 239 34.02 13.05 -7.90
CA SER A 239 33.78 11.88 -8.77
C SER A 239 32.51 11.18 -8.37
N ILE A 240 31.74 10.73 -9.38
CA ILE A 240 30.46 10.03 -9.21
C ILE A 240 30.68 8.67 -8.51
N PHE A 241 29.83 8.36 -7.55
CA PHE A 241 29.60 6.99 -7.12
C PHE A 241 28.49 6.41 -8.00
N GLY A 242 28.82 5.41 -8.80
CA GLY A 242 27.85 4.78 -9.70
C GLY A 242 26.79 3.99 -8.92
N ASP A 243 25.54 4.10 -9.33
CA ASP A 243 24.39 3.50 -8.62
C ASP A 243 24.55 1.98 -8.42
N PHE A 244 25.16 1.27 -9.38
CA PHE A 244 25.44 -0.15 -9.25
C PHE A 244 26.31 -0.46 -8.03
N TYR A 245 27.44 0.25 -7.87
CA TYR A 245 28.37 0.05 -6.76
C TYR A 245 27.79 0.53 -5.41
N VAL A 246 27.02 1.62 -5.45
CA VAL A 246 26.28 2.11 -4.27
C VAL A 246 25.27 1.06 -3.80
N MET A 247 24.60 0.39 -4.76
CA MET A 247 23.62 -0.65 -4.46
C MET A 247 24.30 -1.91 -3.89
N GLU A 248 25.42 -2.35 -4.44
CA GLU A 248 26.20 -3.48 -3.90
C GLU A 248 26.61 -3.20 -2.45
N ALA A 249 27.24 -2.04 -2.20
CA ALA A 249 27.66 -1.65 -0.86
C ALA A 249 26.49 -1.55 0.12
N LYS A 250 25.36 -1.01 -0.33
CA LYS A 250 24.12 -0.94 0.46
C LYS A 250 23.61 -2.35 0.84
N ILE A 251 23.59 -3.29 -0.09
CA ILE A 251 23.14 -4.66 0.16
C ILE A 251 24.00 -5.32 1.24
N ASP A 252 25.32 -5.21 1.13
CA ASP A 252 26.24 -5.80 2.10
C ASP A 252 25.99 -5.28 3.52
N ILE A 253 25.71 -3.99 3.65
CA ILE A 253 25.46 -3.34 4.94
C ILE A 253 24.05 -3.61 5.47
N MET A 254 23.04 -3.75 4.62
CA MET A 254 21.69 -4.06 5.05
C MET A 254 21.60 -5.40 5.80
N TYR A 255 22.49 -6.35 5.48
CA TYR A 255 22.57 -7.65 6.16
C TYR A 255 23.63 -7.70 7.27
N GLY A 256 24.39 -6.62 7.46
CA GLY A 256 25.43 -6.47 8.48
C GLY A 256 25.00 -5.63 9.69
N PRO A 257 25.93 -5.39 10.63
CA PRO A 257 25.70 -4.48 11.75
C PRO A 257 25.57 -3.03 11.24
N LYS A 258 24.53 -2.33 11.69
CA LYS A 258 24.29 -0.91 11.37
C LYS A 258 25.04 -0.04 12.38
N GLU A 259 26.31 0.23 12.12
CA GLU A 259 27.19 0.92 13.07
C GLU A 259 26.80 2.37 13.31
N LEU A 260 26.26 3.05 12.29
CA LEU A 260 25.86 4.44 12.38
C LEU A 260 24.46 4.68 11.81
N ALA A 261 23.46 4.60 12.67
CA ALA A 261 22.07 4.89 12.35
C ALA A 261 21.60 6.18 13.05
N PHE A 262 20.87 7.00 12.33
CA PHE A 262 20.29 8.25 12.83
C PHE A 262 18.81 8.31 12.48
N GLN A 263 17.98 8.70 13.45
CA GLN A 263 16.57 8.98 13.23
C GLN A 263 16.28 10.49 13.25
N GLY A 264 15.46 10.92 12.30
CA GLY A 264 15.00 12.29 12.24
C GLY A 264 13.61 12.40 11.64
N GLU A 265 12.94 13.52 11.89
CA GLU A 265 11.63 13.82 11.31
C GLU A 265 11.80 14.67 10.05
N ILE A 266 11.05 14.31 9.01
CA ILE A 266 10.93 15.09 7.78
C ILE A 266 9.45 15.30 7.44
N GLU A 267 9.21 16.30 6.60
CA GLU A 267 7.90 16.54 5.98
C GLU A 267 8.10 16.61 4.47
N LEU A 268 7.55 15.62 3.76
CA LEU A 268 7.64 15.56 2.30
C LEU A 268 6.70 16.62 1.69
N LYS A 269 7.27 17.62 1.03
CA LYS A 269 6.54 18.72 0.39
C LYS A 269 5.82 18.29 -0.88
N GLU A 270 6.46 17.42 -1.65
CA GLU A 270 5.86 16.81 -2.84
C GLU A 270 5.49 15.38 -2.54
N GLY A 271 4.22 15.04 -2.80
CA GLY A 271 3.72 13.68 -2.60
C GLY A 271 4.43 12.67 -3.49
N VAL A 272 4.55 11.46 -3.00
CA VAL A 272 4.98 10.28 -3.76
C VAL A 272 3.81 9.35 -3.87
N GLU A 273 3.39 9.06 -5.11
CA GLU A 273 2.33 8.10 -5.39
C GLU A 273 2.96 6.84 -5.99
N LEU A 274 2.65 5.68 -5.41
CA LEU A 274 3.07 4.39 -5.94
C LEU A 274 2.00 3.84 -6.89
N PRO A 275 2.38 3.11 -7.92
CA PRO A 275 1.43 2.47 -8.84
C PRO A 275 0.58 1.39 -8.17
N ILE A 276 0.90 1.04 -6.94
CA ILE A 276 0.22 0.02 -6.14
C ILE A 276 -1.10 0.57 -5.63
N ARG A 277 -2.19 -0.11 -5.96
CA ARG A 277 -3.53 0.25 -5.53
C ARG A 277 -4.10 -0.78 -4.55
N HIS A 278 -4.98 -0.31 -3.68
CA HIS A 278 -5.64 -1.16 -2.69
C HIS A 278 -7.03 -0.62 -2.33
N TRP A 279 -7.87 -1.47 -1.77
CA TRP A 279 -9.10 -1.04 -1.13
C TRP A 279 -8.76 -0.31 0.17
N CYS A 280 -9.01 1.00 0.18
CA CYS A 280 -8.63 1.92 1.24
C CYS A 280 -9.86 2.36 2.04
N PHE A 281 -9.74 2.32 3.36
CA PHE A 281 -10.71 2.86 4.29
C PHE A 281 -10.01 3.86 5.22
N PRO A 282 -9.82 5.13 4.79
CA PRO A 282 -8.98 6.10 5.49
C PRO A 282 -9.51 6.48 6.87
N ASP A 283 -10.82 6.46 7.08
CA ASP A 283 -11.45 6.80 8.37
C ASP A 283 -11.32 5.69 9.42
N ASN A 284 -10.87 4.51 9.03
CA ASN A 284 -10.51 3.44 9.93
C ASN A 284 -8.99 3.40 10.10
N ASN A 285 -8.49 4.02 11.16
CA ASN A 285 -7.06 4.22 11.46
C ASN A 285 -6.18 2.95 11.42
N ARG A 286 -6.76 1.76 11.31
CA ARG A 286 -6.01 0.50 11.28
C ARG A 286 -6.33 -0.39 10.09
N PHE A 287 -7.29 -0.04 9.27
CA PHE A 287 -7.70 -0.87 8.14
C PHE A 287 -6.56 -1.11 7.14
N CYS A 288 -5.72 -0.12 6.91
CA CYS A 288 -4.58 -0.19 5.99
C CYS A 288 -3.22 -0.43 6.66
N ASP A 289 -3.13 -0.50 7.99
CA ASP A 289 -1.87 -0.69 8.75
C ASP A 289 -1.03 -1.88 8.26
N SER A 290 -1.70 -2.94 7.83
CA SER A 290 -1.06 -4.17 7.37
C SER A 290 -0.88 -4.23 5.85
N VAL A 291 -1.30 -3.20 5.12
CA VAL A 291 -0.97 -3.09 3.69
C VAL A 291 0.53 -2.87 3.59
N ASN A 292 1.19 -3.83 2.98
CA ASN A 292 2.62 -3.78 2.74
C ASN A 292 2.80 -3.87 1.23
N SER A 293 3.53 -2.94 0.66
CA SER A 293 3.78 -2.90 -0.78
C SER A 293 4.39 -4.20 -1.32
N SER A 294 5.17 -4.93 -0.48
CA SER A 294 5.71 -6.24 -0.85
C SER A 294 4.65 -7.35 -1.04
N ASP A 295 3.43 -7.15 -0.56
CA ASP A 295 2.38 -8.15 -0.66
C ASP A 295 1.68 -8.15 -2.04
N TYR A 296 2.02 -7.19 -2.89
CA TYR A 296 1.45 -6.99 -4.23
C TYR A 296 2.43 -7.31 -5.38
N ARG A 297 3.53 -8.02 -5.08
CA ARG A 297 4.51 -8.50 -6.07
C ARG A 297 4.28 -9.94 -6.50
#